data_63fb8cceff996d3e7b1ea6593c4abc59
#
_entry.id   63fb8cceff996d3e7b1ea6593c4abc59
#
_cell.length_a   1.000
_cell.length_b   1.000
_cell.length_c   1.000
_cell.angle_alpha   90.00
_cell.angle_beta   90.00
_cell.angle_gamma   90.00
#
_symmetry.space_group_name_H-M   'P 1'
#
loop_
_entity.id
_entity.type
_entity.pdbx_description
1 polymer ?
#
loop_
_entity_poly.entity_id
_entity_poly.type
_entity_poly.pdbx_seq_one_letter_code
_entity_poly.pdbx_strand_id
1 'polypeptide(L)'
;STQPPSGRICRGVHRSVKDRRNESGIPVVNGSIYFDNRYLGKPLVFCGTGGLMPLELNGKPSWKKEAKAGDLIVMSGGRVGKDGIHGATFSSEELHEGSPVTAVQIGDAIVQKRMLDFILEARDKDLFNAITDNGAGGLSSSVGEMAQDTGGARVNLEKVPLKYQGLQPWEIFISEAQERMTLSVPKEKYEELKKIADIHEVEITIVGEYTNTGYLEIYYNDIRAAYLEMEFLHKGNPKYKLEAVWNYREKQPEKEFIPAEKSNLNHILLDMMGRVNIASKEDWVRQYDH
;
A
#
# COMPACT_ATOMS: atom_id res chain seq x y z
N SER A 1 -0.48 -1.21 30.63
CA SER A 1 0.54 -0.82 29.64
C SER A 1 0.67 0.70 29.64
N THR A 2 1.84 1.22 29.95
CA THR A 2 2.11 2.66 29.87
C THR A 2 2.28 3.04 28.42
N GLN A 3 1.25 3.62 27.82
CA GLN A 3 1.37 4.20 26.49
C GLN A 3 2.43 5.33 26.52
N PRO A 4 3.23 5.49 25.45
CA PRO A 4 4.17 6.60 25.38
C PRO A 4 3.43 7.94 25.46
N PRO A 5 4.04 9.00 26.01
CA PRO A 5 3.42 10.32 26.07
C PRO A 5 2.95 10.77 24.69
N SER A 6 1.73 11.33 24.61
CA SER A 6 1.11 11.77 23.33
C SER A 6 2.01 12.69 22.49
N GLY A 7 2.75 13.59 23.13
CA GLY A 7 3.71 14.45 22.44
C GLY A 7 4.88 13.69 21.80
N ARG A 8 5.29 12.53 22.34
CA ARG A 8 6.31 11.66 21.73
C ARG A 8 5.76 10.98 20.48
N ILE A 9 4.51 10.47 20.55
CA ILE A 9 3.85 9.84 19.41
C ILE A 9 3.69 10.85 18.28
N CYS A 10 3.15 12.03 18.56
CA CYS A 10 2.93 13.09 17.57
C CYS A 10 4.23 13.49 16.87
N ARG A 11 5.31 13.77 17.64
CA ARG A 11 6.63 14.07 17.06
C ARG A 11 7.21 12.91 16.24
N GLY A 12 7.03 11.68 16.70
CA GLY A 12 7.48 10.48 15.98
C GLY A 12 6.80 10.34 14.64
N VAL A 13 5.47 10.43 14.59
CA VAL A 13 4.68 10.37 13.34
C VAL A 13 5.08 11.49 12.38
N HIS A 14 5.13 12.73 12.87
CA HIS A 14 5.53 13.88 12.06
C HIS A 14 6.92 13.68 11.44
N ARG A 15 7.89 13.27 12.25
CA ARG A 15 9.26 13.01 11.80
C ARG A 15 9.29 11.88 10.73
N SER A 16 8.57 10.80 10.97
CA SER A 16 8.52 9.67 10.02
C SER A 16 7.95 10.09 8.66
N VAL A 17 6.87 10.88 8.65
CA VAL A 17 6.28 11.41 7.40
C VAL A 17 7.26 12.34 6.69
N LYS A 18 7.92 13.25 7.43
CA LYS A 18 8.91 14.19 6.88
C LYS A 18 10.12 13.46 6.28
N ASP A 19 10.73 12.57 7.05
CA ASP A 19 11.97 11.90 6.65
C ASP A 19 11.73 10.99 5.43
N ARG A 20 10.65 10.19 5.44
CA ARG A 20 10.30 9.29 4.34
C ARG A 20 10.12 10.05 3.02
N ARG A 21 9.46 11.18 3.06
CA ARG A 21 9.26 12.03 1.90
C ARG A 21 10.57 12.60 1.36
N ASN A 22 11.44 13.13 2.25
CA ASN A 22 12.74 13.67 1.86
C ASN A 22 13.60 12.59 1.18
N GLU A 23 13.58 11.38 1.69
CA GLU A 23 14.35 10.25 1.15
C GLU A 23 13.80 9.76 -0.20
N SER A 24 12.47 9.84 -0.41
CA SER A 24 11.84 9.43 -1.68
C SER A 24 11.84 10.55 -2.74
N GLY A 25 12.14 11.79 -2.36
CA GLY A 25 12.14 12.95 -3.27
C GLY A 25 10.75 13.40 -3.72
N ILE A 26 9.68 13.02 -3.00
CA ILE A 26 8.30 13.43 -3.29
C ILE A 26 7.93 14.62 -2.41
N PRO A 27 7.60 15.82 -2.97
CA PRO A 27 7.26 16.99 -2.19
C PRO A 27 5.94 16.82 -1.43
N VAL A 28 5.86 17.39 -0.21
CA VAL A 28 4.60 17.50 0.53
C VAL A 28 3.93 18.81 0.17
N VAL A 29 2.78 18.72 -0.47
CA VAL A 29 2.03 19.90 -0.94
C VAL A 29 0.95 20.35 0.05
N ASN A 30 0.52 19.46 0.93
CA ASN A 30 -0.57 19.70 1.88
C ASN A 30 -0.46 18.75 3.07
N GLY A 31 -0.99 19.15 4.22
CA GLY A 31 -1.10 18.30 5.40
C GLY A 31 -1.90 18.96 6.51
N SER A 32 -2.38 18.16 7.45
CA SER A 32 -3.07 18.65 8.64
C SER A 32 -2.78 17.75 9.84
N ILE A 33 -2.82 18.34 11.03
CA ILE A 33 -2.76 17.62 12.30
C ILE A 33 -4.03 17.96 13.06
N TYR A 34 -4.82 16.95 13.37
CA TYR A 34 -6.08 17.06 14.08
C TYR A 34 -6.06 16.21 15.36
N PHE A 35 -6.52 16.76 16.47
CA PHE A 35 -6.57 16.10 17.77
C PHE A 35 -8.01 15.75 18.13
N ASP A 36 -8.26 14.47 18.41
CA ASP A 36 -9.56 13.97 18.85
C ASP A 36 -9.35 12.81 19.84
N ASN A 37 -10.13 12.79 20.92
CA ASN A 37 -10.00 11.78 21.96
C ASN A 37 -10.26 10.35 21.48
N ARG A 38 -10.98 10.18 20.39
CA ARG A 38 -11.22 8.86 19.77
C ARG A 38 -9.94 8.19 19.25
N TYR A 39 -8.86 8.97 19.03
CA TYR A 39 -7.57 8.47 18.55
C TYR A 39 -6.51 8.30 19.65
N LEU A 40 -6.90 8.30 20.93
CA LEU A 40 -5.94 8.15 22.03
C LEU A 40 -5.23 6.78 22.02
N GLY A 41 -5.94 5.72 21.65
CA GLY A 41 -5.39 4.36 21.62
C GLY A 41 -4.60 4.04 20.35
N LYS A 42 -5.05 4.56 19.21
CA LYS A 42 -4.47 4.28 17.89
C LYS A 42 -4.60 5.52 17.01
N PRO A 43 -3.50 6.23 16.75
CA PRO A 43 -3.55 7.40 15.86
C PRO A 43 -3.82 6.96 14.42
N LEU A 44 -4.58 7.77 13.68
CA LEU A 44 -4.71 7.64 12.23
C LEU A 44 -3.61 8.46 11.56
N VAL A 45 -2.86 7.83 10.68
CA VAL A 45 -1.88 8.48 9.79
C VAL A 45 -2.30 8.19 8.36
N PHE A 46 -2.58 9.25 7.60
CA PHE A 46 -2.95 9.15 6.20
C PHE A 46 -1.91 9.86 5.34
N CYS A 47 -1.32 9.16 4.41
CA CYS A 47 -0.39 9.70 3.41
C CYS A 47 -0.95 9.42 2.02
N GLY A 48 -1.56 10.42 1.41
CA GLY A 48 -2.04 10.34 0.03
C GLY A 48 -0.98 10.83 -0.95
N THR A 49 -0.83 10.14 -2.07
CA THR A 49 0.07 10.55 -3.16
C THR A 49 -0.74 10.80 -4.42
N GLY A 50 -0.51 11.92 -5.06
CA GLY A 50 -1.08 12.29 -6.36
C GLY A 50 -0.01 12.34 -7.43
N GLY A 51 -0.38 12.09 -8.69
CA GLY A 51 0.52 12.17 -9.82
C GLY A 51 -0.20 12.49 -11.12
N LEU A 52 0.56 12.88 -12.13
CA LEU A 52 0.07 13.06 -13.49
C LEU A 52 0.45 11.82 -14.31
N MET A 53 -0.51 11.29 -15.03
CA MET A 53 -0.31 10.19 -15.96
C MET A 53 -0.70 10.66 -17.36
N PRO A 54 0.15 10.51 -18.38
CA PRO A 54 -0.22 10.85 -19.75
C PRO A 54 -1.40 9.97 -20.19
N LEU A 55 -2.23 10.49 -21.10
CA LEU A 55 -3.37 9.72 -21.62
C LEU A 55 -2.93 8.53 -22.45
N GLU A 56 -1.78 8.63 -23.10
CA GLU A 56 -1.24 7.59 -23.97
C GLU A 56 0.27 7.43 -23.77
N LEU A 57 0.73 6.19 -23.76
CA LEU A 57 2.14 5.80 -23.73
C LEU A 57 2.35 4.68 -24.75
N ASN A 58 3.36 4.84 -25.61
CA ASN A 58 3.73 3.82 -26.61
C ASN A 58 2.55 3.38 -27.50
N GLY A 59 1.64 4.31 -27.86
CA GLY A 59 0.47 4.02 -28.70
C GLY A 59 -0.68 3.29 -27.97
N LYS A 60 -0.64 3.25 -26.64
CA LYS A 60 -1.67 2.59 -25.81
C LYS A 60 -2.19 3.55 -24.73
N PRO A 61 -3.47 3.46 -24.33
CA PRO A 61 -3.96 4.17 -23.16
C PRO A 61 -3.13 3.81 -21.91
N SER A 62 -2.55 4.81 -21.25
CA SER A 62 -1.57 4.57 -20.18
C SER A 62 -2.14 3.90 -18.92
N TRP A 63 -3.47 4.00 -18.72
CA TRP A 63 -4.17 3.33 -17.61
C TRP A 63 -4.49 1.86 -17.88
N LYS A 64 -4.37 1.41 -19.15
CA LYS A 64 -4.68 0.02 -19.52
C LYS A 64 -3.47 -0.85 -19.21
N LYS A 65 -3.66 -1.81 -18.32
CA LYS A 65 -2.73 -2.89 -18.05
C LYS A 65 -3.42 -4.22 -18.38
N GLU A 66 -2.68 -5.15 -18.96
CA GLU A 66 -3.23 -6.45 -19.33
C GLU A 66 -2.09 -7.47 -19.39
N ALA A 67 -2.01 -8.36 -18.40
CA ALA A 67 -1.08 -9.46 -18.39
C ALA A 67 -1.43 -10.46 -19.52
N LYS A 68 -0.42 -11.11 -20.08
CA LYS A 68 -0.61 -12.08 -21.16
C LYS A 68 -0.12 -13.47 -20.76
N ALA A 69 -0.84 -14.51 -21.20
CA ALA A 69 -0.38 -15.87 -21.01
C ALA A 69 0.98 -16.08 -21.71
N GLY A 70 1.93 -16.65 -21.00
CA GLY A 70 3.33 -16.77 -21.42
C GLY A 70 4.26 -15.67 -20.90
N ASP A 71 3.73 -14.57 -20.35
CA ASP A 71 4.56 -13.56 -19.69
C ASP A 71 5.16 -14.12 -18.41
N LEU A 72 6.38 -13.67 -18.12
CA LEU A 72 7.06 -13.96 -16.86
C LEU A 72 6.42 -13.16 -15.71
N ILE A 73 6.29 -13.79 -14.55
CA ILE A 73 5.98 -13.12 -13.30
C ILE A 73 7.30 -12.68 -12.72
N VAL A 74 7.56 -11.36 -12.73
CA VAL A 74 8.81 -10.79 -12.22
C VAL A 74 8.50 -9.97 -10.98
N MET A 75 9.04 -10.38 -9.84
CA MET A 75 9.03 -9.59 -8.61
C MET A 75 10.21 -8.62 -8.62
N SER A 76 9.97 -7.36 -8.33
CA SER A 76 10.99 -6.30 -8.25
C SER A 76 10.99 -5.63 -6.87
N GLY A 77 12.16 -5.17 -6.44
CA GLY A 77 12.35 -4.38 -5.23
C GLY A 77 12.82 -5.19 -4.01
N GLY A 78 12.26 -4.91 -2.85
CA GLY A 78 12.68 -5.47 -1.56
C GLY A 78 12.46 -6.98 -1.43
N ARG A 79 13.19 -7.58 -0.51
CA ARG A 79 13.09 -9.00 -0.19
C ARG A 79 11.95 -9.29 0.78
N VAL A 80 11.44 -10.54 0.76
CA VAL A 80 10.32 -11.00 1.58
C VAL A 80 10.79 -11.40 2.99
N GLY A 81 10.07 -10.94 3.99
CA GLY A 81 10.20 -11.32 5.39
C GLY A 81 8.84 -11.62 6.01
N LYS A 82 8.79 -11.86 7.33
CA LYS A 82 7.51 -12.01 8.08
C LYS A 82 6.82 -10.66 8.35
N ASP A 83 7.47 -9.57 8.01
CA ASP A 83 6.92 -8.23 8.20
C ASP A 83 5.68 -8.00 7.32
N GLY A 84 4.68 -7.38 7.91
CA GLY A 84 3.45 -7.02 7.24
C GLY A 84 2.44 -8.17 7.05
N ILE A 85 2.72 -9.38 7.48
CA ILE A 85 1.72 -10.48 7.40
C ILE A 85 0.46 -10.06 8.15
N HIS A 86 -0.68 -9.99 7.42
CA HIS A 86 -1.95 -9.43 7.89
C HIS A 86 -1.89 -7.95 8.30
N GLY A 87 -0.91 -7.19 7.82
CA GLY A 87 -0.72 -5.79 8.17
C GLY A 87 -1.88 -4.90 7.74
N ALA A 88 -2.44 -5.13 6.57
CA ALA A 88 -3.62 -4.42 6.08
C ALA A 88 -4.85 -4.67 6.98
N THR A 89 -5.11 -5.90 7.39
CA THR A 89 -6.16 -6.25 8.36
C THR A 89 -5.91 -5.61 9.72
N PHE A 90 -4.67 -5.74 10.22
CA PHE A 90 -4.24 -5.18 11.49
C PHE A 90 -4.39 -3.65 11.55
N SER A 91 -4.25 -2.94 10.43
CA SER A 91 -4.47 -1.50 10.37
C SER A 91 -5.88 -1.08 10.78
N SER A 92 -6.87 -1.94 10.59
CA SER A 92 -8.29 -1.71 10.88
C SER A 92 -8.76 -2.30 12.23
N GLU A 93 -7.91 -3.04 12.95
CA GLU A 93 -8.25 -3.65 14.23
C GLU A 93 -7.86 -2.79 15.43
N GLU A 94 -8.52 -3.00 16.57
CA GLU A 94 -8.11 -2.39 17.83
C GLU A 94 -6.81 -3.03 18.35
N LEU A 95 -5.94 -2.20 18.96
CA LEU A 95 -4.70 -2.66 19.55
C LEU A 95 -4.98 -3.32 20.92
N HIS A 96 -4.48 -4.52 21.12
CA HIS A 96 -4.49 -5.25 22.38
C HIS A 96 -3.12 -5.86 22.70
N GLU A 97 -2.90 -6.34 23.92
CA GLU A 97 -1.60 -6.88 24.36
C GLU A 97 -1.08 -8.06 23.52
N GLY A 98 -1.98 -8.81 22.88
CA GLY A 98 -1.66 -9.93 21.98
C GLY A 98 -1.48 -9.53 20.51
N SER A 99 -1.50 -8.23 20.16
CA SER A 99 -1.35 -7.79 18.78
C SER A 99 0.00 -8.19 18.21
N PRO A 100 0.07 -8.83 17.02
CA PRO A 100 1.30 -9.37 16.47
C PRO A 100 2.25 -8.26 16.02
N VAL A 101 3.46 -8.24 16.55
CA VAL A 101 4.51 -7.26 16.16
C VAL A 101 4.90 -7.44 14.69
N THR A 102 4.80 -8.65 14.15
CA THR A 102 5.11 -8.98 12.75
C THR A 102 4.14 -8.36 11.74
N ALA A 103 2.96 -7.90 12.18
CA ALA A 103 2.03 -7.16 11.32
C ALA A 103 2.54 -5.76 10.96
N VAL A 104 3.56 -5.25 11.66
CA VAL A 104 4.17 -3.95 11.35
C VAL A 104 5.02 -4.07 10.08
N GLN A 105 4.70 -3.26 9.10
CA GLN A 105 5.45 -3.16 7.85
C GLN A 105 6.68 -2.27 8.05
N ILE A 106 7.84 -2.75 7.60
CA ILE A 106 9.11 -2.02 7.66
C ILE A 106 9.45 -1.55 6.25
N GLY A 107 9.50 -0.25 6.04
CA GLY A 107 9.78 0.35 4.74
C GLY A 107 11.24 0.82 4.61
N ASP A 108 11.71 0.88 3.36
CA ASP A 108 13.02 1.40 2.97
C ASP A 108 12.86 2.42 1.81
N ALA A 109 13.04 3.70 2.13
CA ALA A 109 12.81 4.78 1.17
C ALA A 109 13.82 4.78 0.02
N ILE A 110 15.04 4.31 0.22
CA ILE A 110 16.06 4.22 -0.83
C ILE A 110 15.67 3.14 -1.85
N VAL A 111 15.23 1.98 -1.36
CA VAL A 111 14.71 0.92 -2.24
C VAL A 111 13.51 1.41 -3.02
N GLN A 112 12.59 2.14 -2.38
CA GLN A 112 11.44 2.74 -3.05
C GLN A 112 11.85 3.71 -4.16
N LYS A 113 12.81 4.60 -3.88
CA LYS A 113 13.28 5.60 -4.87
C LYS A 113 13.92 4.93 -6.08
N ARG A 114 14.82 4.00 -5.85
CA ARG A 114 15.49 3.23 -6.92
C ARG A 114 14.47 2.46 -7.76
N MET A 115 13.52 1.78 -7.11
CA MET A 115 12.47 1.05 -7.79
C MET A 115 11.55 1.97 -8.61
N LEU A 116 11.22 3.17 -8.11
CA LEU A 116 10.45 4.16 -8.86
C LEU A 116 11.16 4.57 -10.16
N ASP A 117 12.46 4.91 -10.08
CA ASP A 117 13.24 5.32 -11.24
C ASP A 117 13.37 4.18 -12.27
N PHE A 118 13.62 2.96 -11.79
CA PHE A 118 13.62 1.75 -12.61
C PHE A 118 12.30 1.52 -13.35
N ILE A 119 11.17 1.58 -12.63
CA ILE A 119 9.84 1.35 -13.21
C ILE A 119 9.51 2.40 -14.27
N LEU A 120 9.84 3.67 -14.03
CA LEU A 120 9.59 4.74 -14.99
C LEU A 120 10.39 4.54 -16.28
N GLU A 121 11.67 4.18 -16.21
CA GLU A 121 12.47 3.88 -17.38
C GLU A 121 12.00 2.62 -18.11
N ALA A 122 11.69 1.56 -17.39
CA ALA A 122 11.16 0.32 -17.96
C ALA A 122 9.80 0.53 -18.66
N ARG A 123 8.94 1.37 -18.10
CA ARG A 123 7.66 1.78 -18.69
C ARG A 123 7.89 2.51 -20.02
N ASP A 124 8.78 3.49 -20.02
CA ASP A 124 9.03 4.33 -21.21
C ASP A 124 9.59 3.50 -22.38
N LYS A 125 10.25 2.39 -22.07
CA LYS A 125 10.75 1.40 -23.05
C LYS A 125 9.78 0.27 -23.34
N ASP A 126 8.55 0.30 -22.82
CA ASP A 126 7.51 -0.74 -23.01
C ASP A 126 7.98 -2.16 -22.64
N LEU A 127 8.69 -2.30 -21.49
CA LEU A 127 9.31 -3.58 -21.12
C LEU A 127 8.40 -4.50 -20.33
N PHE A 128 7.23 -4.05 -19.92
CA PHE A 128 6.23 -4.89 -19.24
C PHE A 128 4.81 -4.59 -19.71
N ASN A 129 3.94 -5.57 -19.65
CA ASN A 129 2.54 -5.48 -20.06
C ASN A 129 1.61 -5.02 -18.94
N ALA A 130 1.93 -5.39 -17.69
CA ALA A 130 1.15 -5.05 -16.51
C ALA A 130 2.05 -4.93 -15.28
N ILE A 131 1.57 -4.18 -14.28
CA ILE A 131 2.24 -3.96 -13.01
C ILE A 131 1.20 -3.86 -11.89
N THR A 132 1.50 -4.45 -10.74
CA THR A 132 0.70 -4.34 -9.51
C THR A 132 1.61 -4.34 -8.29
N ASP A 133 1.24 -3.61 -7.23
CA ASP A 133 1.99 -3.64 -5.98
C ASP A 133 1.78 -4.97 -5.22
N ASN A 134 2.74 -5.27 -4.33
CA ASN A 134 2.66 -6.36 -3.37
C ASN A 134 2.25 -5.81 -1.99
N GLY A 135 1.21 -4.99 -1.95
CA GLY A 135 0.64 -4.44 -0.72
C GLY A 135 -0.14 -5.49 0.07
N ALA A 136 -1.42 -5.22 0.34
CA ALA A 136 -2.27 -6.16 1.08
C ALA A 136 -2.30 -7.54 0.42
N GLY A 137 -1.93 -8.59 1.17
CA GLY A 137 -1.86 -9.97 0.69
C GLY A 137 -0.61 -10.32 -0.12
N GLY A 138 0.32 -9.39 -0.33
CA GLY A 138 1.61 -9.64 -0.97
C GLY A 138 1.51 -10.24 -2.38
N LEU A 139 2.29 -11.29 -2.66
CA LEU A 139 2.27 -11.99 -3.94
C LEU A 139 0.91 -12.65 -4.25
N SER A 140 0.15 -13.04 -3.23
CA SER A 140 -1.16 -13.67 -3.46
C SER A 140 -2.15 -12.71 -4.11
N SER A 141 -2.12 -11.45 -3.71
CA SER A 141 -2.94 -10.39 -4.29
C SER A 141 -2.43 -10.01 -5.68
N SER A 142 -1.17 -9.61 -5.80
CA SER A 142 -0.61 -9.08 -7.05
C SER A 142 -0.67 -10.10 -8.20
N VAL A 143 -0.28 -11.36 -7.94
CA VAL A 143 -0.35 -12.42 -8.96
C VAL A 143 -1.79 -12.83 -9.24
N GLY A 144 -2.61 -12.98 -8.17
CA GLY A 144 -4.02 -13.35 -8.31
C GLY A 144 -4.81 -12.35 -9.15
N GLU A 145 -4.60 -11.06 -8.93
CA GLU A 145 -5.26 -10.00 -9.70
C GLU A 145 -4.87 -10.01 -11.17
N MET A 146 -3.57 -10.04 -11.48
CA MET A 146 -3.12 -10.04 -12.88
C MET A 146 -3.42 -11.37 -13.60
N ALA A 147 -3.50 -12.49 -12.87
CA ALA A 147 -3.90 -13.76 -13.43
C ALA A 147 -5.37 -13.83 -13.90
N GLN A 148 -6.21 -12.84 -13.52
CA GLN A 148 -7.56 -12.71 -14.10
C GLN A 148 -7.52 -12.45 -15.60
N ASP A 149 -6.57 -11.64 -16.05
CA ASP A 149 -6.44 -11.27 -17.47
C ASP A 149 -6.08 -12.49 -18.31
N THR A 150 -5.31 -13.42 -17.76
CA THR A 150 -4.76 -14.58 -18.47
C THR A 150 -5.54 -15.86 -18.25
N GLY A 151 -6.29 -15.96 -17.15
CA GLY A 151 -6.98 -17.16 -16.72
C GLY A 151 -6.10 -18.14 -15.95
N GLY A 152 -4.93 -17.74 -15.46
CA GLY A 152 -4.10 -18.60 -14.62
C GLY A 152 -2.68 -18.09 -14.39
N ALA A 153 -2.01 -18.68 -13.41
CA ALA A 153 -0.60 -18.40 -13.12
C ALA A 153 0.07 -19.61 -12.45
N ARG A 154 1.37 -19.73 -12.64
CA ARG A 154 2.23 -20.69 -11.95
C ARG A 154 3.35 -19.93 -11.22
N VAL A 155 3.44 -20.10 -9.90
CA VAL A 155 4.42 -19.43 -9.05
C VAL A 155 5.31 -20.47 -8.37
N ASN A 156 6.62 -20.19 -8.32
CA ASN A 156 7.63 -21.00 -7.63
C ASN A 156 8.18 -20.18 -6.46
N LEU A 157 7.69 -20.44 -5.26
CA LEU A 157 8.02 -19.66 -4.07
C LEU A 157 9.48 -19.79 -3.61
N GLU A 158 10.14 -20.88 -3.93
CA GLU A 158 11.56 -21.08 -3.64
C GLU A 158 12.48 -20.09 -4.38
N LYS A 159 11.98 -19.45 -5.45
CA LYS A 159 12.70 -18.43 -6.22
C LYS A 159 12.57 -17.03 -5.63
N VAL A 160 11.63 -16.84 -4.72
CA VAL A 160 11.38 -15.53 -4.12
C VAL A 160 12.55 -15.11 -3.23
N PRO A 161 13.16 -13.93 -3.44
CA PRO A 161 14.24 -13.43 -2.59
C PRO A 161 13.75 -13.19 -1.17
N LEU A 162 14.45 -13.75 -0.19
CA LEU A 162 14.09 -13.68 1.22
C LEU A 162 15.07 -12.79 2.00
N LYS A 163 14.57 -12.06 2.99
CA LYS A 163 15.40 -11.32 3.98
C LYS A 163 16.20 -12.26 4.86
N TYR A 164 15.64 -13.45 5.15
CA TYR A 164 16.25 -14.50 5.99
C TYR A 164 15.60 -15.85 5.70
N GLN A 165 16.29 -16.91 6.06
CA GLN A 165 15.81 -18.29 5.87
C GLN A 165 14.76 -18.69 6.91
N GLY A 166 13.97 -19.74 6.60
CA GLY A 166 13.02 -20.36 7.52
C GLY A 166 11.58 -19.86 7.42
N LEU A 167 11.25 -19.05 6.39
CA LEU A 167 9.87 -18.73 6.09
C LEU A 167 9.13 -19.94 5.53
N GLN A 168 7.89 -20.12 5.97
CA GLN A 168 6.99 -21.12 5.40
C GLN A 168 6.46 -20.62 4.04
N PRO A 169 6.04 -21.53 3.13
CA PRO A 169 5.52 -21.13 1.80
C PRO A 169 4.39 -20.11 1.86
N TRP A 170 3.45 -20.28 2.79
CA TRP A 170 2.34 -19.33 2.96
C TRP A 170 2.82 -17.97 3.46
N GLU A 171 3.84 -17.91 4.34
CA GLU A 171 4.42 -16.64 4.80
C GLU A 171 5.08 -15.88 3.65
N ILE A 172 5.76 -16.61 2.74
CA ILE A 172 6.36 -16.01 1.54
C ILE A 172 5.28 -15.44 0.63
N PHE A 173 4.18 -16.18 0.45
CA PHE A 173 3.15 -15.83 -0.52
C PHE A 173 2.27 -14.66 -0.10
N ILE A 174 1.96 -14.54 1.20
CA ILE A 174 1.08 -13.49 1.73
C ILE A 174 1.81 -12.34 2.45
N SER A 175 3.13 -12.37 2.53
CA SER A 175 3.89 -11.28 3.16
C SER A 175 3.65 -9.95 2.47
N GLU A 176 3.38 -8.92 3.26
CA GLU A 176 3.20 -7.54 2.82
C GLU A 176 4.47 -6.70 3.02
N ALA A 177 5.65 -7.34 3.04
CA ALA A 177 6.94 -6.64 3.11
C ALA A 177 7.00 -5.56 2.02
N GLN A 178 7.40 -4.35 2.41
CA GLN A 178 7.25 -3.14 1.61
C GLN A 178 8.21 -3.05 0.40
N GLU A 179 7.98 -2.04 -0.44
CA GLU A 179 8.77 -1.69 -1.63
C GLU A 179 8.94 -2.84 -2.63
N ARG A 180 7.83 -3.52 -2.94
CA ARG A 180 7.81 -4.59 -3.94
C ARG A 180 6.70 -4.37 -4.95
N MET A 181 7.02 -4.65 -6.21
CA MET A 181 6.07 -4.67 -7.32
C MET A 181 6.17 -5.98 -8.07
N THR A 182 5.05 -6.45 -8.61
CA THR A 182 5.00 -7.59 -9.53
C THR A 182 4.73 -7.09 -10.94
N LEU A 183 5.54 -7.54 -11.89
CA LEU A 183 5.47 -7.17 -13.29
C LEU A 183 5.09 -8.39 -14.13
N SER A 184 4.26 -8.19 -15.17
CA SER A 184 4.02 -9.15 -16.25
C SER A 184 4.93 -8.78 -17.42
N VAL A 185 5.94 -9.63 -17.68
CA VAL A 185 7.04 -9.30 -18.59
C VAL A 185 7.12 -10.29 -19.74
N PRO A 186 7.03 -9.85 -21.01
CA PRO A 186 7.31 -10.72 -22.14
C PRO A 186 8.71 -11.35 -22.06
N LYS A 187 8.82 -12.64 -22.35
CA LYS A 187 10.10 -13.38 -22.21
C LYS A 187 11.25 -12.72 -22.95
N GLU A 188 10.99 -12.21 -24.14
CA GLU A 188 11.97 -11.54 -25.01
C GLU A 188 12.45 -10.20 -24.48
N LYS A 189 11.69 -9.56 -23.56
CA LYS A 189 12.04 -8.25 -22.98
C LYS A 189 12.78 -8.37 -21.64
N TYR A 190 12.86 -9.55 -21.06
CA TYR A 190 13.43 -9.73 -19.71
C TYR A 190 14.90 -9.31 -19.60
N GLU A 191 15.72 -9.67 -20.59
CA GLU A 191 17.15 -9.34 -20.55
C GLU A 191 17.41 -7.81 -20.61
N GLU A 192 16.57 -7.08 -21.33
CA GLU A 192 16.65 -5.61 -21.35
C GLU A 192 16.15 -5.02 -20.02
N LEU A 193 15.05 -5.53 -19.50
CA LEU A 193 14.53 -5.16 -18.18
C LEU A 193 15.59 -5.38 -17.08
N LYS A 194 16.30 -6.52 -17.13
CA LYS A 194 17.35 -6.87 -16.17
C LYS A 194 18.51 -5.87 -16.21
N LYS A 195 18.95 -5.45 -17.39
CA LYS A 195 20.00 -4.43 -17.55
C LYS A 195 19.62 -3.10 -16.91
N ILE A 196 18.36 -2.65 -17.08
CA ILE A 196 17.87 -1.42 -16.46
C ILE A 196 17.78 -1.58 -14.95
N ALA A 197 17.29 -2.72 -14.45
CA ALA A 197 17.25 -3.01 -13.03
C ALA A 197 18.65 -2.96 -12.39
N ASP A 198 19.66 -3.51 -13.06
CA ASP A 198 21.05 -3.46 -12.60
C ASP A 198 21.62 -2.02 -12.57
N ILE A 199 21.25 -1.15 -13.54
CA ILE A 199 21.66 0.26 -13.54
C ILE A 199 21.09 1.00 -12.34
N HIS A 200 19.82 0.74 -11.98
CA HIS A 200 19.15 1.35 -10.83
C HIS A 200 19.41 0.60 -9.51
N GLU A 201 20.22 -0.44 -9.53
CA GLU A 201 20.49 -1.30 -8.35
C GLU A 201 19.20 -1.88 -7.74
N VAL A 202 18.26 -2.31 -8.59
CA VAL A 202 17.01 -2.94 -8.18
C VAL A 202 17.10 -4.45 -8.38
N GLU A 203 16.82 -5.22 -7.33
CA GLU A 203 16.71 -6.66 -7.44
C GLU A 203 15.43 -7.05 -8.20
N ILE A 204 15.54 -7.83 -9.28
CA ILE A 204 14.41 -8.42 -9.98
C ILE A 204 14.57 -9.93 -10.08
N THR A 205 13.47 -10.66 -9.90
CA THR A 205 13.51 -12.12 -9.90
C THR A 205 12.30 -12.70 -10.61
N ILE A 206 12.53 -13.65 -11.52
CA ILE A 206 11.44 -14.43 -12.13
C ILE A 206 10.94 -15.44 -11.09
N VAL A 207 9.72 -15.23 -10.63
CA VAL A 207 9.07 -16.12 -9.64
C VAL A 207 8.05 -17.05 -10.25
N GLY A 208 7.73 -16.90 -11.55
CA GLY A 208 6.76 -17.74 -12.22
C GLY A 208 6.43 -17.29 -13.63
N GLU A 209 5.29 -17.76 -14.13
CA GLU A 209 4.76 -17.47 -15.46
C GLU A 209 3.24 -17.36 -15.40
N TYR A 210 2.65 -16.41 -16.13
CA TYR A 210 1.21 -16.35 -16.35
C TYR A 210 0.78 -17.41 -17.37
N THR A 211 -0.31 -18.10 -17.05
CA THR A 211 -0.83 -19.22 -17.86
C THR A 211 -2.30 -18.97 -18.24
N ASN A 212 -2.86 -19.86 -19.05
CA ASN A 212 -4.30 -19.88 -19.35
C ASN A 212 -4.94 -21.22 -18.93
N THR A 213 -4.41 -21.83 -17.88
CA THR A 213 -4.85 -23.17 -17.43
C THR A 213 -6.19 -23.18 -16.70
N GLY A 214 -6.72 -22.02 -16.31
CA GLY A 214 -7.88 -21.87 -15.42
C GLY A 214 -7.52 -21.93 -13.94
N TYR A 215 -6.23 -22.06 -13.60
CA TYR A 215 -5.80 -22.29 -12.23
C TYR A 215 -4.64 -21.38 -11.80
N LEU A 216 -4.64 -21.02 -10.52
CA LEU A 216 -3.50 -20.49 -9.80
C LEU A 216 -2.75 -21.65 -9.14
N GLU A 217 -1.55 -21.91 -9.60
CA GLU A 217 -0.70 -23.01 -9.15
C GLU A 217 0.49 -22.46 -8.38
N ILE A 218 0.64 -22.86 -7.12
CA ILE A 218 1.74 -22.46 -6.26
C ILE A 218 2.62 -23.65 -5.94
N TYR A 219 3.91 -23.53 -6.20
CA TYR A 219 4.92 -24.54 -5.93
C TYR A 219 5.94 -24.04 -4.91
N TYR A 220 6.50 -24.98 -4.16
CA TYR A 220 7.63 -24.78 -3.27
C TYR A 220 8.49 -26.03 -3.25
N ASN A 221 9.74 -25.96 -3.71
CA ASN A 221 10.65 -27.10 -3.88
C ASN A 221 10.00 -28.26 -4.67
N ASP A 222 9.42 -27.95 -5.83
CA ASP A 222 8.70 -28.88 -6.71
C ASP A 222 7.44 -29.53 -6.12
N ILE A 223 7.07 -29.21 -4.89
CA ILE A 223 5.82 -29.64 -4.26
C ILE A 223 4.75 -28.61 -4.55
N ARG A 224 3.60 -29.04 -5.05
CA ARG A 224 2.45 -28.16 -5.26
C ARG A 224 1.82 -27.82 -3.92
N ALA A 225 2.06 -26.58 -3.43
CA ALA A 225 1.58 -26.09 -2.14
C ALA A 225 0.11 -25.60 -2.22
N ALA A 226 -0.33 -25.07 -3.39
CA ALA A 226 -1.72 -24.69 -3.61
C ALA A 226 -2.12 -24.88 -5.08
N TYR A 227 -3.42 -25.14 -5.29
CA TYR A 227 -4.05 -25.31 -6.59
C TYR A 227 -5.48 -24.78 -6.50
N LEU A 228 -5.71 -23.60 -7.05
CA LEU A 228 -6.97 -22.87 -6.91
C LEU A 228 -7.54 -22.55 -8.29
N GLU A 229 -8.81 -22.86 -8.50
CA GLU A 229 -9.52 -22.44 -9.70
C GLU A 229 -9.68 -20.91 -9.70
N MET A 230 -9.38 -20.27 -10.82
CA MET A 230 -9.43 -18.81 -10.96
C MET A 230 -10.85 -18.27 -10.77
N GLU A 231 -11.87 -18.98 -11.25
CA GLU A 231 -13.25 -18.59 -11.05
C GLU A 231 -13.65 -18.63 -9.57
N PHE A 232 -13.27 -19.69 -8.86
CA PHE A 232 -13.47 -19.80 -7.42
C PHE A 232 -12.75 -18.69 -6.66
N LEU A 233 -11.49 -18.42 -7.00
CA LEU A 233 -10.68 -17.38 -6.35
C LEU A 233 -11.35 -16.00 -6.42
N HIS A 234 -11.94 -15.64 -7.55
CA HIS A 234 -12.49 -14.29 -7.78
C HIS A 234 -14.00 -14.18 -7.55
N LYS A 235 -14.75 -15.25 -7.71
CA LYS A 235 -16.22 -15.25 -7.63
C LYS A 235 -16.79 -16.24 -6.61
N GLY A 236 -15.94 -17.05 -5.97
CA GLY A 236 -16.36 -18.11 -5.04
C GLY A 236 -16.92 -17.62 -3.72
N ASN A 237 -16.75 -16.35 -3.38
CA ASN A 237 -17.30 -15.78 -2.16
C ASN A 237 -18.82 -15.73 -2.23
N PRO A 238 -19.55 -16.24 -1.21
CA PRO A 238 -20.99 -16.15 -1.12
C PRO A 238 -21.45 -14.68 -1.20
N LYS A 239 -22.41 -14.41 -2.06
CA LYS A 239 -23.05 -13.09 -2.12
C LYS A 239 -24.11 -13.00 -1.04
N TYR A 240 -23.87 -12.21 -0.01
CA TYR A 240 -24.85 -11.92 1.01
C TYR A 240 -25.92 -10.98 0.46
N LYS A 241 -27.19 -11.34 0.66
CA LYS A 241 -28.33 -10.42 0.46
C LYS A 241 -28.69 -9.87 1.83
N LEU A 242 -28.25 -8.65 2.11
CA LEU A 242 -28.54 -7.98 3.37
C LEU A 242 -29.71 -7.03 3.15
N GLU A 243 -30.65 -7.03 4.10
CA GLU A 243 -31.73 -6.04 4.14
C GLU A 243 -31.22 -4.84 4.95
N ALA A 244 -31.35 -3.66 4.37
CA ALA A 244 -31.07 -2.40 5.04
C ALA A 244 -32.39 -1.62 5.17
N VAL A 245 -32.76 -1.27 6.39
CA VAL A 245 -33.92 -0.42 6.65
C VAL A 245 -33.44 0.99 6.94
N TRP A 246 -33.73 1.93 6.07
CA TRP A 246 -33.49 3.34 6.28
C TRP A 246 -34.73 4.00 6.85
N ASN A 247 -34.74 4.27 8.15
CA ASN A 247 -35.77 5.06 8.79
C ASN A 247 -35.38 6.54 8.69
N TYR A 248 -35.83 7.21 7.65
CA TYR A 248 -35.72 8.66 7.57
C TYR A 248 -36.59 9.27 8.65
N ARG A 249 -35.97 9.68 9.75
CA ARG A 249 -36.60 10.64 10.64
C ARG A 249 -36.38 12.01 10.01
N GLU A 250 -37.46 12.63 9.54
CA GLU A 250 -37.44 14.07 9.27
C GLU A 250 -36.73 14.72 10.50
N LYS A 251 -35.54 15.24 10.29
CA LYS A 251 -34.96 16.10 11.30
C LYS A 251 -35.95 17.22 11.47
N GLN A 252 -36.59 17.26 12.65
CA GLN A 252 -37.27 18.49 13.03
C GLN A 252 -36.26 19.60 12.82
N PRO A 253 -36.57 20.70 12.14
CA PRO A 253 -35.65 21.79 11.95
C PRO A 253 -35.05 22.08 13.31
N GLU A 254 -33.74 21.89 13.45
CA GLU A 254 -33.03 22.25 14.67
C GLU A 254 -33.44 23.67 14.93
N LYS A 255 -34.05 23.94 16.10
CA LYS A 255 -34.33 25.31 16.50
C LYS A 255 -33.04 26.06 16.30
N GLU A 256 -33.07 27.05 15.42
CA GLU A 256 -31.92 27.87 15.09
C GLU A 256 -31.31 28.35 16.42
N PHE A 257 -30.14 27.82 16.75
CA PHE A 257 -29.44 28.19 17.96
C PHE A 257 -28.87 29.59 17.73
N ILE A 258 -29.63 30.59 18.11
CA ILE A 258 -29.17 31.97 18.12
C ILE A 258 -28.47 32.18 19.47
N PRO A 259 -27.12 32.24 19.48
CA PRO A 259 -26.40 32.48 20.73
C PRO A 259 -26.75 33.85 21.26
N ALA A 260 -26.90 33.96 22.58
CA ALA A 260 -27.13 35.25 23.22
C ALA A 260 -26.01 36.26 22.86
N GLU A 261 -26.39 37.48 22.47
CA GLU A 261 -25.43 38.53 22.17
C GLU A 261 -24.55 38.81 23.41
N LYS A 262 -23.25 38.80 23.19
CA LYS A 262 -22.25 39.14 24.21
C LYS A 262 -21.61 40.47 23.84
N SER A 263 -21.50 41.35 24.81
CA SER A 263 -20.89 42.67 24.64
C SER A 263 -19.39 42.63 24.30
N ASN A 264 -18.73 41.54 24.62
CA ASN A 264 -17.30 41.35 24.34
C ASN A 264 -17.02 39.87 24.04
N LEU A 265 -16.48 39.57 22.87
CA LEU A 265 -16.08 38.22 22.39
C LEU A 265 -14.58 37.98 22.48
N ASN A 266 -13.76 38.93 22.94
CA ASN A 266 -12.29 38.82 22.91
C ASN A 266 -11.79 37.57 23.65
N HIS A 267 -12.34 37.29 24.84
CA HIS A 267 -11.93 36.12 25.62
C HIS A 267 -12.29 34.79 24.92
N ILE A 268 -13.42 34.76 24.24
CA ILE A 268 -13.84 33.54 23.43
C ILE A 268 -12.89 33.37 22.26
N LEU A 269 -12.56 34.47 21.57
CA LEU A 269 -11.62 34.42 20.45
C LEU A 269 -10.24 33.92 20.89
N LEU A 270 -9.71 34.46 22.00
CA LEU A 270 -8.42 34.03 22.55
C LEU A 270 -8.44 32.54 22.96
N ASP A 271 -9.53 32.09 23.62
CA ASP A 271 -9.69 30.68 23.95
C ASP A 271 -9.71 29.80 22.68
N MET A 272 -10.46 30.19 21.68
CA MET A 272 -10.53 29.47 20.40
C MET A 272 -9.17 29.40 19.70
N MET A 273 -8.45 30.53 19.66
CA MET A 273 -7.11 30.60 19.04
C MET A 273 -6.08 29.75 19.80
N GLY A 274 -6.27 29.53 21.09
CA GLY A 274 -5.42 28.64 21.90
C GLY A 274 -5.72 27.16 21.80
N ARG A 275 -6.84 26.77 21.19
CA ARG A 275 -7.21 25.35 21.07
C ARG A 275 -6.26 24.59 20.15
N VAL A 276 -5.85 23.38 20.54
CA VAL A 276 -4.85 22.57 19.82
C VAL A 276 -5.19 22.31 18.34
N ASN A 277 -6.47 22.29 17.97
CA ASN A 277 -6.89 22.13 16.57
C ASN A 277 -6.86 23.43 15.75
N ILE A 278 -6.83 24.59 16.42
CA ILE A 278 -6.89 25.91 15.79
C ILE A 278 -5.55 26.66 15.91
N ALA A 279 -4.84 26.48 17.03
CA ALA A 279 -3.55 27.12 17.28
C ALA A 279 -2.55 26.86 16.15
N SER A 280 -1.60 27.79 15.98
CA SER A 280 -0.56 27.71 14.96
C SER A 280 0.14 26.35 14.94
N LYS A 281 0.38 25.84 13.74
CA LYS A 281 1.20 24.66 13.46
C LYS A 281 2.53 25.04 12.79
N GLU A 282 2.95 26.30 12.90
CA GLU A 282 4.10 26.85 12.18
C GLU A 282 5.38 26.04 12.39
N ASP A 283 5.70 25.66 13.62
CA ASP A 283 6.89 24.87 13.94
C ASP A 283 6.90 23.49 13.23
N TRP A 284 5.71 22.94 12.95
CA TRP A 284 5.55 21.68 12.23
C TRP A 284 5.67 21.89 10.73
N VAL A 285 4.99 22.92 10.21
CA VAL A 285 4.94 23.24 8.78
C VAL A 285 6.31 23.63 8.25
N ARG A 286 7.07 24.44 8.99
CA ARG A 286 8.41 24.89 8.59
C ARG A 286 9.45 23.77 8.46
N GLN A 287 9.12 22.54 8.84
CA GLN A 287 9.99 21.37 8.65
C GLN A 287 9.76 20.66 7.34
N TYR A 288 8.77 21.07 6.54
CA TYR A 288 8.49 20.60 5.19
C TYR A 288 8.94 21.61 4.14
N ASP A 289 8.80 21.25 2.84
CA ASP A 289 9.05 22.18 1.73
C ASP A 289 8.01 23.30 1.73
N HIS A 290 8.45 24.51 1.54
CA HIS A 290 7.61 25.71 1.42
C HIS A 290 8.35 26.80 0.65
#